data_5bf9b645b4fc5e9fddee9fcce3e27960
#
_entry.id   5bf9b645b4fc5e9fddee9fcce3e27960
#
_cell.length_a   1.000
_cell.length_b   1.000
_cell.length_c   1.000
_cell.angle_alpha   90.00
_cell.angle_beta   90.00
_cell.angle_gamma   90.00
#
_symmetry.space_group_name_H-M   'P 1'
#
loop_
_entity.id
_entity.type
_entity.pdbx_description
1 polymer ?
#
loop_
_entity_poly.entity_id
_entity_poly.type
_entity_poly.pdbx_seq_one_letter_code
_entity_poly.pdbx_strand_id
1 'polypeptide(L)'
;MELSQIRSQWNQVLDALEAKNRIAWLAYFDARLSSFENGFLTLDFSDSRKFATSHEYQQTRPNLKSDLLSVIEDVLKIKVELIEK
;
A
#
# COMPACT_ATOMS: atom_id res chain seq x y z
N MET A 1 8.63 -2.19 14.57
CA MET A 1 8.12 -3.24 13.65
C MET A 1 9.07 -3.38 12.48
N GLU A 2 9.31 -4.59 12.05
CA GLU A 2 10.21 -4.88 10.95
C GLU A 2 9.44 -5.16 9.67
N LEU A 3 10.12 -5.06 8.52
CA LEU A 3 9.49 -5.29 7.23
C LEU A 3 8.87 -6.70 7.14
N SER A 4 9.53 -7.71 7.69
CA SER A 4 9.00 -9.07 7.67
C SER A 4 7.68 -9.18 8.42
N GLN A 5 7.52 -8.43 9.49
CA GLN A 5 6.28 -8.41 10.25
C GLN A 5 5.18 -7.72 9.46
N ILE A 6 5.51 -6.63 8.79
CA ILE A 6 4.55 -5.94 7.92
C ILE A 6 4.13 -6.87 6.79
N ARG A 7 5.09 -7.56 6.18
CA ARG A 7 4.81 -8.46 5.08
C ARG A 7 3.88 -9.60 5.50
N SER A 8 4.08 -10.14 6.70
CA SER A 8 3.26 -11.24 7.19
C SER A 8 1.80 -10.82 7.43
N GLN A 9 1.56 -9.54 7.65
CA GLN A 9 0.22 -9.02 7.90
C GLN A 9 -0.34 -8.23 6.70
N TRP A 10 0.40 -8.17 5.59
CA TRP A 10 0.01 -7.32 4.47
C TRP A 10 -1.31 -7.76 3.83
N ASN A 11 -1.60 -9.07 3.82
CA ASN A 11 -2.88 -9.53 3.31
C ASN A 11 -4.05 -9.00 4.12
N GLN A 12 -3.87 -8.87 5.43
CA GLN A 12 -4.90 -8.27 6.29
C GLN A 12 -5.10 -6.80 5.97
N VAL A 13 -4.01 -6.09 5.68
CA VAL A 13 -4.08 -4.69 5.26
C VAL A 13 -4.84 -4.58 3.95
N LEU A 14 -4.52 -5.42 2.99
CA LEU A 14 -5.17 -5.39 1.68
C LEU A 14 -6.65 -5.75 1.79
N ASP A 15 -7.00 -6.74 2.61
CA ASP A 15 -8.39 -7.13 2.81
C ASP A 15 -9.18 -5.97 3.43
N ALA A 16 -8.61 -5.30 4.41
CA ALA A 16 -9.26 -4.16 5.05
C ALA A 16 -9.39 -2.99 4.09
N LEU A 17 -8.38 -2.80 3.23
CA LEU A 17 -8.42 -1.73 2.24
C LEU A 17 -9.51 -1.99 1.21
N GLU A 18 -9.66 -3.23 0.77
CA GLU A 18 -10.72 -3.59 -0.17
C GLU A 18 -12.08 -3.30 0.42
N ALA A 19 -12.28 -3.61 1.68
CA ALA A 19 -13.55 -3.37 2.35
C ALA A 19 -13.82 -1.88 2.52
N LYS A 20 -12.77 -1.09 2.73
CA LYS A 20 -12.90 0.35 2.93
C LYS A 20 -13.09 1.10 1.62
N ASN A 21 -12.27 0.78 0.63
CA ASN A 21 -12.28 1.47 -0.66
C ASN A 21 -11.65 0.55 -1.70
N ARG A 22 -12.51 -0.07 -2.51
CA ARG A 22 -12.04 -1.04 -3.49
C ARG A 22 -11.14 -0.42 -4.55
N ILE A 23 -11.38 0.85 -4.89
CA ILE A 23 -10.55 1.55 -5.87
C ILE A 23 -9.13 1.72 -5.31
N ALA A 24 -9.01 2.06 -4.04
CA ALA A 24 -7.70 2.12 -3.38
C ALA A 24 -7.03 0.74 -3.38
N TRP A 25 -7.79 -0.31 -3.11
CA TRP A 25 -7.26 -1.67 -3.16
C TRP A 25 -6.73 -2.00 -4.55
N LEU A 26 -7.46 -1.65 -5.61
CA LEU A 26 -7.02 -1.88 -6.97
C LEU A 26 -5.72 -1.13 -7.30
N ALA A 27 -5.53 0.03 -6.68
CA ALA A 27 -4.33 0.83 -6.91
C ALA A 27 -3.09 0.26 -6.23
N TYR A 28 -3.27 -0.48 -5.13
CA TYR A 28 -2.14 -0.91 -4.29
C TYR A 28 -1.94 -2.40 -4.15
N PHE A 29 -2.89 -3.24 -4.58
CA PHE A 29 -2.83 -4.67 -4.25
C PHE A 29 -1.62 -5.38 -4.87
N ASP A 30 -1.09 -4.90 -5.98
CA ASP A 30 0.04 -5.53 -6.65
C ASP A 30 1.38 -4.87 -6.33
N ALA A 31 1.39 -3.92 -5.42
CA ALA A 31 2.63 -3.32 -4.96
C ALA A 31 3.42 -4.31 -4.10
N ARG A 32 4.73 -4.29 -4.23
CA ARG A 32 5.62 -5.09 -3.38
C ARG A 32 6.15 -4.24 -2.25
N LEU A 33 6.29 -4.86 -1.08
CA LEU A 33 6.94 -4.19 0.04
C LEU A 33 8.45 -4.28 -0.19
N SER A 34 9.07 -3.13 -0.40
CA SER A 34 10.48 -3.05 -0.72
C SER A 34 11.34 -2.86 0.52
N SER A 35 10.97 -1.89 1.37
CA SER A 35 11.73 -1.62 2.59
C SER A 35 10.85 -0.88 3.59
N PHE A 36 11.28 -0.93 4.85
CA PHE A 36 10.67 -0.14 5.91
C PHE A 36 11.76 0.35 6.84
N GLU A 37 12.06 1.65 6.79
CA GLU A 37 13.10 2.25 7.59
C GLU A 37 12.66 3.62 8.06
N ASN A 38 12.94 3.93 9.32
CA ASN A 38 12.67 5.25 9.89
C ASN A 38 11.22 5.71 9.70
N GLY A 39 10.28 4.77 9.72
CA GLY A 39 8.88 5.08 9.52
C GLY A 39 8.46 5.23 8.06
N PHE A 40 9.38 5.00 7.12
CA PHE A 40 9.09 5.07 5.68
C PHE A 40 8.93 3.68 5.10
N LEU A 41 7.73 3.39 4.62
CA LEU A 41 7.43 2.13 3.96
C LEU A 41 7.48 2.36 2.44
N THR A 42 8.39 1.65 1.77
CA THR A 42 8.56 1.78 0.33
C THR A 42 7.78 0.69 -0.39
N LEU A 43 6.92 1.11 -1.30
CA LEU A 43 6.16 0.22 -2.17
C LEU A 43 6.77 0.25 -3.56
N ASP A 44 6.99 -0.93 -4.12
CA ASP A 44 7.62 -1.09 -5.42
C ASP A 44 6.58 -1.59 -6.44
N PHE A 45 6.35 -0.80 -7.46
CA PHE A 45 5.41 -1.10 -8.53
C PHE A 45 6.09 -1.55 -9.82
N SER A 46 7.40 -1.75 -9.78
CA SER A 46 8.17 -2.05 -11.01
C SER A 46 7.73 -3.35 -11.67
N ASP A 47 7.21 -4.30 -10.89
CA ASP A 47 6.74 -5.58 -11.41
C ASP A 47 5.25 -5.62 -11.69
N SER A 48 4.57 -4.49 -11.58
CA SER A 48 3.14 -4.43 -11.85
C SER A 48 2.85 -4.79 -13.30
N ARG A 49 1.84 -5.63 -13.49
CA ARG A 49 1.41 -6.06 -14.83
C ARG A 49 0.23 -5.28 -15.37
N LYS A 50 -0.22 -4.30 -14.63
CA LYS A 50 -1.39 -3.50 -14.99
C LYS A 50 -0.97 -2.22 -15.71
N PHE A 51 -0.24 -2.36 -16.80
CA PHE A 51 0.32 -1.19 -17.47
C PHE A 51 -0.74 -0.23 -18.00
N ALA A 52 -1.81 -0.77 -18.56
CA ALA A 52 -2.86 0.07 -19.12
C ALA A 52 -3.62 0.84 -18.04
N THR A 53 -3.79 0.22 -16.87
CA THR A 53 -4.57 0.81 -15.79
C THR A 53 -3.71 1.51 -14.75
N SER A 54 -2.45 1.09 -14.59
CA SER A 54 -1.57 1.70 -13.60
C SER A 54 -1.32 3.16 -13.91
N HIS A 55 -1.40 3.54 -15.18
CA HIS A 55 -1.23 4.92 -15.58
C HIS A 55 -2.33 5.80 -14.99
N GLU A 56 -3.56 5.32 -14.99
CA GLU A 56 -4.69 6.02 -14.38
C GLU A 56 -4.55 6.07 -12.87
N TYR A 57 -4.15 4.95 -12.27
CA TYR A 57 -4.00 4.87 -10.82
C TYR A 57 -2.87 5.75 -10.31
N GLN A 58 -1.85 6.01 -11.12
CA GLN A 58 -0.79 6.93 -10.74
C GLN A 58 -1.33 8.33 -10.46
N GLN A 59 -2.31 8.77 -11.23
CA GLN A 59 -2.90 10.09 -11.04
C GLN A 59 -3.80 10.14 -9.82
N THR A 60 -4.48 9.04 -9.50
CA THR A 60 -5.42 9.00 -8.38
C THR A 60 -4.79 8.51 -7.09
N ARG A 61 -3.62 7.86 -7.16
CA ARG A 61 -2.99 7.25 -6.01
C ARG A 61 -2.75 8.22 -4.85
N PRO A 62 -2.31 9.47 -5.09
CA PRO A 62 -2.16 10.41 -3.97
C PRO A 62 -3.45 10.65 -3.20
N ASN A 63 -4.60 10.61 -3.89
CA ASN A 63 -5.90 10.78 -3.24
C ASN A 63 -6.33 9.52 -2.48
N LEU A 64 -5.81 8.36 -2.88
CA LEU A 64 -6.14 7.08 -2.26
C LEU A 64 -5.15 6.72 -1.14
N LYS A 65 -4.05 7.42 -1.07
CA LYS A 65 -2.98 7.15 -0.11
C LYS A 65 -3.47 7.25 1.32
N SER A 66 -4.33 8.21 1.62
CA SER A 66 -4.84 8.40 2.97
C SER A 66 -5.64 7.19 3.43
N ASP A 67 -6.38 6.55 2.52
CA ASP A 67 -7.12 5.33 2.87
C ASP A 67 -6.17 4.20 3.21
N LEU A 68 -5.11 4.03 2.43
CA LEU A 68 -4.12 3.00 2.73
C LEU A 68 -3.42 3.26 4.05
N LEU A 69 -3.03 4.50 4.31
CA LEU A 69 -2.38 4.85 5.58
C LEU A 69 -3.30 4.60 6.76
N SER A 70 -4.57 4.93 6.62
CA SER A 70 -5.56 4.69 7.67
C SER A 70 -5.70 3.20 7.97
N VAL A 71 -5.76 2.37 6.93
CA VAL A 71 -5.87 0.93 7.09
C VAL A 71 -4.60 0.35 7.73
N ILE A 72 -3.44 0.82 7.32
CA ILE A 72 -2.17 0.37 7.91
C ILE A 72 -2.17 0.68 9.41
N GLU A 73 -2.58 1.88 9.78
CA GLU A 73 -2.64 2.25 11.19
C GLU A 73 -3.62 1.37 11.96
N ASP A 74 -4.77 1.06 11.36
CA ASP A 74 -5.79 0.23 12.00
C ASP A 74 -5.34 -1.22 12.17
N VAL A 75 -4.70 -1.78 11.16
CA VAL A 75 -4.32 -3.20 11.17
C VAL A 75 -3.01 -3.41 11.89
N LEU A 76 -2.00 -2.60 11.58
CA LEU A 76 -0.65 -2.79 12.11
C LEU A 76 -0.39 -1.98 13.37
N LYS A 77 -1.28 -1.02 13.68
CA LYS A 77 -1.17 -0.17 14.88
C LYS A 77 0.08 0.70 14.85
N ILE A 78 0.55 1.05 13.67
CA ILE A 78 1.70 1.95 13.50
C ILE A 78 1.37 3.01 12.45
N LYS A 79 2.06 4.13 12.54
CA LYS A 79 1.98 5.19 11.54
C LYS A 79 3.19 5.11 10.64
N VAL A 80 2.97 5.15 9.35
CA VAL A 80 4.06 5.11 8.37
C VAL A 80 3.86 6.21 7.34
N GLU A 81 4.97 6.58 6.70
CA GLU A 81 4.95 7.36 5.48
C GLU A 81 5.19 6.42 4.32
N LEU A 82 4.53 6.68 3.19
CA LEU A 82 4.65 5.84 2.01
C LEU A 82 5.57 6.47 0.99
N ILE A 83 6.45 5.65 0.44
CA ILE A 83 7.30 6.00 -0.69
C ILE A 83 6.91 5.06 -1.82
N GLU A 84 6.60 5.62 -2.99
CA GLU A 84 6.26 4.83 -4.17
C GLU A 84 7.44 4.86 -5.13
N LYS A 85 7.82 3.67 -5.55
CA LYS A 85 9.02 3.49 -6.34
C LYS A 85 8.68 3.11 -7.77
#